data_2156163818216255726b2758364487cb
#
_entry.id   2156163818216255726b2758364487cb
#
_cell.length_a   1.000
_cell.length_b   1.000
_cell.length_c   1.000
_cell.angle_alpha   90.00
_cell.angle_beta   90.00
_cell.angle_gamma   90.00
#
_symmetry.space_group_name_H-M   'P 1'
#
loop_
_entity.id
_entity.type
_entity.pdbx_description
1 polymer ?
#
loop_
_entity_poly.entity_id
_entity_poly.type
_entity_poly.pdbx_seq_one_letter_code
_entity_poly.pdbx_strand_id
1 'polypeptide(L)' 'MNIEYRFLQKAIADKNYVCFSYENKSYKNVKPLKLDDENRLHSDKGVFEFGKIGKLVVLRERF' A
#
# COMPACT_ATOMS: atom_id res chain seq x y z
N MET A 1 15.77 7.48 1.88
CA MET A 1 14.93 6.30 2.15
C MET A 1 13.50 6.74 2.43
N ASN A 2 12.54 6.07 1.85
CA ASN A 2 11.14 6.46 1.98
C ASN A 2 10.49 5.76 3.17
N ILE A 3 10.05 6.53 4.17
CA ILE A 3 9.39 5.98 5.36
C ILE A 3 8.11 5.24 4.99
N GLU A 4 7.37 5.77 4.02
CA GLU A 4 6.13 5.13 3.58
C GLU A 4 6.37 3.75 2.99
N TYR A 5 7.50 3.55 2.35
CA TYR A 5 7.87 2.25 1.81
C TYR A 5 8.00 1.22 2.93
N ARG A 6 8.64 1.61 4.03
CA ARG A 6 8.77 0.73 5.19
C ARG A 6 7.45 0.42 5.84
N PHE A 7 6.58 1.42 5.96
CA PHE A 7 5.25 1.21 6.52
C PHE A 7 4.46 0.24 5.66
N LEU A 8 4.57 0.38 4.36
CA LEU A 8 3.88 -0.52 3.44
C LEU A 8 4.42 -1.95 3.53
N GLN A 9 5.75 -2.11 3.61
CA GLN A 9 6.34 -3.42 3.79
C GLN A 9 5.85 -4.09 5.07
N LYS A 10 5.77 -3.32 6.16
CA LYS A 10 5.29 -3.85 7.42
C LYS A 10 3.81 -4.22 7.34
N ALA A 11 3.02 -3.40 6.67
CA ALA A 11 1.60 -3.70 6.49
C ALA A 11 1.41 -5.00 5.72
N ILE A 12 2.23 -5.24 4.71
CA ILE A 12 2.19 -6.50 3.96
C ILE A 12 2.53 -7.68 4.87
N ALA A 13 3.59 -7.56 5.66
CA ALA A 13 4.03 -8.63 6.56
C ALA A 13 2.98 -8.93 7.64
N ASP A 14 2.34 -7.89 8.16
CA ASP A 14 1.36 -8.01 9.22
C ASP A 14 -0.06 -8.21 8.72
N LYS A 15 -0.25 -8.18 7.41
CA LYS A 15 -1.57 -8.32 6.78
C LYS A 15 -2.57 -7.25 7.23
N ASN A 16 -2.09 -6.02 7.36
CA ASN A 16 -2.95 -4.89 7.68
C ASN A 16 -3.54 -4.30 6.40
N TYR A 17 -4.79 -3.83 6.49
CA TYR A 17 -5.36 -3.04 5.41
C TYR A 17 -4.66 -1.68 5.36
N VAL A 18 -4.61 -1.10 4.17
CA VAL A 18 -4.06 0.25 4.00
C VAL A 18 -5.04 1.12 3.22
N CYS A 19 -4.89 2.43 3.39
CA CYS A 19 -5.59 3.43 2.60
C CYS A 19 -4.55 4.34 1.97
N PHE A 20 -4.81 4.80 0.77
CA PHE A 20 -3.92 5.75 0.11
C PHE A 20 -4.67 6.49 -1.00
N SER A 21 -4.04 7.53 -1.54
CA SER A 21 -4.53 8.20 -2.74
C SER A 21 -3.63 7.84 -3.92
N TYR A 22 -4.22 7.73 -5.11
CA TYR A 22 -3.51 7.36 -6.31
C TYR A 22 -4.23 7.98 -7.51
N GLU A 23 -3.50 8.79 -8.27
CA GLU A 23 -4.06 9.47 -9.44
C GLU A 23 -5.40 10.16 -9.16
N ASN A 24 -5.42 10.95 -8.09
CA ASN A 24 -6.60 11.72 -7.66
C ASN A 24 -7.78 10.89 -7.20
N LYS A 25 -7.55 9.61 -6.90
CA LYS A 25 -8.58 8.74 -6.33
C LYS A 25 -8.15 8.29 -4.95
N SER A 26 -9.13 8.11 -4.06
CA SER A 26 -8.89 7.57 -2.73
C SER A 26 -9.25 6.09 -2.73
N TYR A 27 -8.33 5.29 -2.21
CA TYR A 27 -8.54 3.84 -2.07
C TYR A 27 -8.55 3.51 -0.59
N LYS A 28 -9.56 2.77 -0.14
CA LYS A 28 -9.72 2.40 1.27
C LYS A 28 -9.81 0.89 1.40
N ASN A 29 -9.36 0.41 2.55
CA ASN A 29 -9.42 -1.02 2.88
C ASN A 29 -8.77 -1.88 1.80
N VAL A 30 -7.59 -1.45 1.35
CA VAL A 30 -6.82 -2.15 0.34
C VAL A 30 -5.98 -3.23 1.03
N LYS A 31 -5.98 -4.44 0.46
CA LYS A 31 -5.15 -5.54 0.96
C LYS A 31 -3.81 -5.53 0.23
N PRO A 32 -2.75 -5.03 0.87
CA PRO A 32 -1.44 -5.05 0.23
C PRO A 32 -0.88 -6.47 0.24
N LEU A 33 -0.53 -6.99 -0.92
CA LEU A 33 -0.07 -8.37 -1.05
C LEU A 33 1.43 -8.48 -1.15
N LYS A 34 2.06 -7.66 -1.99
CA LYS A 34 3.51 -7.65 -2.12
C LYS A 34 3.99 -6.40 -2.83
N LEU A 35 5.28 -6.10 -2.65
CA LEU A 35 5.99 -5.10 -3.43
C LEU A 35 6.95 -5.85 -4.35
N ASP A 36 6.95 -5.52 -5.63
CA ASP A 36 7.84 -6.19 -6.58
C ASP A 36 9.15 -5.42 -6.76
N ASP A 37 10.04 -5.97 -7.60
CA ASP A 37 11.37 -5.39 -7.83
C ASP A 37 11.31 -4.04 -8.54
N GLU A 38 10.19 -3.70 -9.12
CA GLU A 38 10.02 -2.43 -9.82
C GLU A 38 9.25 -1.41 -8.98
N ASN A 39 9.18 -1.63 -7.67
CA ASN A 39 8.50 -0.76 -6.73
C ASN A 39 7.02 -0.60 -7.05
N ARG A 40 6.37 -1.69 -7.42
CA ARG A 40 4.93 -1.71 -7.64
C ARG A 40 4.25 -2.49 -6.52
N LEU A 41 3.18 -1.92 -6.00
CA LEU A 41 2.36 -2.58 -4.99
C LEU A 41 1.32 -3.46 -5.69
N HIS A 42 1.34 -4.75 -5.38
CA HIS A 42 0.31 -5.68 -5.81
C HIS A 42 -0.71 -5.81 -4.69
N SER A 43 -1.97 -5.62 -5.03
CA SER A 43 -3.05 -5.63 -4.04
C SER A 43 -4.30 -6.29 -4.62
N ASP A 44 -5.31 -6.45 -3.78
CA ASP A 44 -6.61 -6.96 -4.22
C ASP A 44 -7.34 -5.99 -5.15
N LYS A 45 -6.95 -4.71 -5.15
CA LYS A 45 -7.54 -3.69 -6.01
C LYS A 45 -6.76 -3.49 -7.32
N GLY A 46 -5.65 -4.20 -7.49
CA GLY A 46 -4.82 -4.07 -8.68
C GLY A 46 -3.38 -3.75 -8.35
N VAL A 47 -2.64 -3.28 -9.35
CA VAL A 47 -1.23 -2.97 -9.22
C VAL A 47 -1.04 -1.45 -9.25
N PHE A 48 -0.29 -0.92 -8.31
CA PHE A 48 -0.05 0.52 -8.18
C PHE A 48 1.44 0.80 -8.13
N GLU A 49 1.88 1.83 -8.85
CA GLU A 49 3.27 2.27 -8.75
C GLU A 49 3.48 3.00 -7.43
N PHE A 50 4.41 2.51 -6.62
CA PHE A 50 4.63 3.07 -5.30
C PHE A 50 4.94 4.56 -5.33
N GLY A 51 5.72 5.01 -6.31
CA GLY A 51 6.09 6.41 -6.42
C GLY A 51 4.92 7.38 -6.63
N LYS A 52 3.76 6.85 -7.03
CA LYS A 52 2.56 7.66 -7.23
C LYS A 52 1.55 7.54 -6.10
N ILE A 53 1.84 6.69 -5.12
CA ILE A 53 0.98 6.53 -3.94
C ILE A 53 1.22 7.70 -3.00
N GLY A 54 0.15 8.35 -2.56
CA GLY A 54 0.23 9.43 -1.59
C GLY A 54 -0.67 9.18 -0.40
N LYS A 55 -0.39 9.90 0.69
CA LYS A 55 -1.23 9.86 1.90
C LYS A 55 -1.46 8.44 2.41
N LEU A 56 -0.41 7.63 2.44
CA LEU A 56 -0.51 6.26 2.88
C LEU A 56 -0.83 6.19 4.36
N VAL A 57 -1.86 5.43 4.71
CA VAL A 57 -2.25 5.17 6.10
C VAL A 57 -2.39 3.66 6.27
N VAL A 58 -1.74 3.13 7.30
CA VAL A 58 -1.86 1.71 7.64
C VAL A 58 -2.93 1.58 8.71
N LEU A 59 -3.92 0.75 8.44
CA LEU A 59 -5.03 0.53 9.36
C LEU A 59 -4.67 -0.56 10.37
N ARG A 60 -5.39 -0.59 11.49
CA ARG A 60 -5.18 -1.62 12.51
C ARG A 60 -5.80 -2.94 12.11
N GLU A 61 -6.80 -2.90 11.26
CA GLU A 61 -7.53 -4.08 10.84
C GLU A 61 -6.63 -4.96 9.95
N ARG A 62 -6.74 -6.25 10.14
CA ARG A 62 -6.00 -7.23 9.37
C ARG A 62 -6.94 -8.06 8.49
N PHE A 63 -6.38 -8.61 7.45
CA PHE A 63 -7.11 -9.49 6.56
C PHE A 63 -6.56 -10.91 6.59
#